data_2e922352b039ad2123bfc681aea07407
#
_entry.id   2e922352b039ad2123bfc681aea07407
#
_cell.length_a   1.000
_cell.length_b   1.000
_cell.length_c   1.000
_cell.angle_alpha   90.00
_cell.angle_beta   90.00
_cell.angle_gamma   90.00
#
_symmetry.space_group_name_H-M   'P 1'
#
loop_
_entity.id
_entity.type
_entity.pdbx_description
1 polymer ?
#
loop_
_entity_poly.entity_id
_entity_poly.type
_entity_poly.pdbx_seq_one_letter_code
_entity_poly.pdbx_strand_id
1 'polypeptide(L)'
;FGAYINANFTGDNYAFTLLSAYVTYRGFLVGYGTSLFTDAAAVPPTIDYEGPSGLTFVYNTVLQYTYNINKKWSAAIAAEMPMLSATYKNPYTQDVYQRVPDIPVYLQYSWNNGASWLRASGLFRTLTYRDEVLQKNRNEFGWGVKLSGAANITPNLKAFYQGVYGQGVTNYIQDMTGLGMDMVNCASNNGHMSRVKSWGAYGGLQYNFSPTTFMSCTYSQDRAYMPDGIDNPTGYKYAQYLVANMFWNLVPNVQMGVEYLWGRRVNHDRESNHANRLQTMIQFNF
;
A
#
# COMPACT_ATOMS: atom_id res chain seq x y z
N PHE A 1 -5.12 27.87 -1.01
CA PHE A 1 -3.99 27.45 -0.17
C PHE A 1 -4.54 26.66 1.01
N GLY A 2 -3.98 25.48 1.28
CA GLY A 2 -4.28 24.64 2.42
C GLY A 2 -2.99 24.10 3.03
N ALA A 3 -2.98 23.91 4.35
CA ALA A 3 -1.93 23.21 5.07
C ALA A 3 -2.57 22.10 5.91
N TYR A 4 -1.92 20.95 5.98
CA TYR A 4 -2.41 19.79 6.71
C TYR A 4 -1.28 19.15 7.51
N ILE A 5 -1.56 18.86 8.77
CA ILE A 5 -0.66 18.12 9.66
C ILE A 5 -1.49 17.03 10.33
N ASN A 6 -1.00 15.80 10.28
CA ASN A 6 -1.56 14.66 10.98
C ASN A 6 -0.47 13.90 11.71
N ALA A 7 -0.73 13.55 12.96
CA ALA A 7 0.21 12.86 13.83
C ALA A 7 -0.53 11.98 14.82
N ASN A 8 0.16 11.00 15.38
CA ASN A 8 -0.33 10.18 16.47
C ASN A 8 0.71 10.08 17.60
N PHE A 9 0.31 9.48 18.72
CA PHE A 9 1.15 9.22 19.89
C PHE A 9 1.22 7.70 20.16
N THR A 10 1.33 6.90 19.09
CA THR A 10 1.37 5.44 19.17
C THR A 10 2.79 4.86 19.16
N GLY A 11 3.83 5.71 19.06
CA GLY A 11 5.22 5.29 19.17
C GLY A 11 5.57 4.78 20.58
N ASP A 12 6.75 4.18 20.72
CA ASP A 12 7.27 3.71 22.01
C ASP A 12 7.21 4.81 23.06
N ASN A 13 6.64 4.49 24.24
CA ASN A 13 6.39 5.45 25.31
C ASN A 13 5.52 6.65 24.90
N TYR A 14 4.51 6.43 24.05
CA TYR A 14 3.64 7.48 23.50
C TYR A 14 4.39 8.56 22.72
N ALA A 15 5.48 8.20 22.07
CA ALA A 15 6.25 9.12 21.24
C ALA A 15 5.39 9.68 20.10
N PHE A 16 5.60 10.95 19.83
CA PHE A 16 4.98 11.64 18.70
C PHE A 16 5.47 11.04 17.37
N THR A 17 4.53 10.65 16.51
CA THR A 17 4.82 10.15 15.16
C THR A 17 4.09 11.01 14.15
N LEU A 18 4.84 11.70 13.29
CA LEU A 18 4.27 12.45 12.19
C LEU A 18 3.79 11.50 11.09
N LEU A 19 2.49 11.53 10.78
CA LEU A 19 1.90 10.75 9.69
C LEU A 19 1.85 11.55 8.38
N SER A 20 1.53 12.85 8.45
CA SER A 20 1.50 13.71 7.27
C SER A 20 1.76 15.15 7.64
N ALA A 21 2.51 15.86 6.79
CA ALA A 21 2.68 17.31 6.85
C ALA A 21 2.87 17.84 5.42
N TYR A 22 1.85 18.47 4.84
CA TYR A 22 1.91 18.97 3.48
C TYR A 22 1.11 20.25 3.28
N VAL A 23 1.43 20.96 2.22
CA VAL A 23 0.69 22.13 1.74
C VAL A 23 0.06 21.85 0.38
N THR A 24 -1.08 22.49 0.12
CA THR A 24 -1.79 22.38 -1.16
C THR A 24 -2.03 23.75 -1.76
N TYR A 25 -1.87 23.86 -3.08
CA TYR A 25 -2.16 25.07 -3.83
C TYR A 25 -2.49 24.76 -5.30
N ARG A 26 -3.69 25.12 -5.76
CA ARG A 26 -4.15 25.00 -7.16
C ARG A 26 -3.82 23.63 -7.81
N GLY A 27 -4.11 22.53 -7.12
CA GLY A 27 -3.86 21.17 -7.59
C GLY A 27 -2.47 20.62 -7.22
N PHE A 28 -1.54 21.46 -6.79
CA PHE A 28 -0.26 21.00 -6.23
C PHE A 28 -0.43 20.54 -4.78
N LEU A 29 0.28 19.49 -4.42
CA LEU A 29 0.53 19.05 -3.05
C LEU A 29 2.03 18.84 -2.87
N VAL A 30 2.61 19.42 -1.83
CA VAL A 30 4.04 19.34 -1.52
C VAL A 30 4.22 19.06 -0.05
N GLY A 31 4.98 18.05 0.30
CA GLY A 31 5.31 17.67 1.66
C GLY A 31 5.38 16.17 1.89
N TYR A 32 5.16 15.76 3.14
CA TYR A 32 5.14 14.36 3.57
C TYR A 32 3.70 13.89 3.72
N GLY A 33 3.34 12.81 3.06
CA GLY A 33 1.98 12.24 3.11
C GLY A 33 1.93 10.89 2.42
N THR A 34 0.72 10.39 2.14
CA THR A 34 0.56 9.14 1.41
C THR A 34 1.02 9.28 -0.04
N SER A 35 1.73 8.27 -0.54
CA SER A 35 2.10 8.15 -1.94
C SER A 35 0.89 8.32 -2.86
N LEU A 36 1.08 8.92 -4.03
CA LEU A 36 0.05 9.01 -5.08
C LEU A 36 -0.36 7.61 -5.59
N PHE A 37 0.50 6.62 -5.45
CA PHE A 37 0.17 5.23 -5.77
C PHE A 37 -0.79 4.59 -4.74
N THR A 38 -0.94 5.15 -3.54
CA THR A 38 -1.97 4.78 -2.55
C THR A 38 -3.34 5.34 -2.95
N ASP A 39 -4.39 4.56 -2.79
CA ASP A 39 -5.80 5.01 -2.88
C ASP A 39 -6.48 4.79 -1.52
N ALA A 40 -6.17 5.66 -0.57
CA ALA A 40 -6.64 5.53 0.81
C ALA A 40 -8.18 5.50 0.93
N ALA A 41 -8.89 6.15 0.00
CA ALA A 41 -10.35 6.17 0.00
C ALA A 41 -10.98 4.84 -0.45
N ALA A 42 -10.20 3.96 -1.12
CA ALA A 42 -10.63 2.62 -1.53
C ALA A 42 -10.43 1.56 -0.44
N VAL A 43 -9.82 1.91 0.70
CA VAL A 43 -9.58 0.98 1.81
C VAL A 43 -10.91 0.68 2.51
N PRO A 44 -11.28 -0.62 2.66
CA PRO A 44 -12.48 -0.99 3.38
C PRO A 44 -12.36 -0.67 4.88
N PRO A 45 -13.48 -0.43 5.58
CA PRO A 45 -13.46 -0.19 7.02
C PRO A 45 -12.89 -1.40 7.78
N THR A 46 -11.95 -1.14 8.70
CA THR A 46 -11.39 -2.14 9.61
C THR A 46 -10.94 -1.48 10.91
N ILE A 47 -10.98 -2.24 12.02
CA ILE A 47 -10.37 -1.84 13.29
C ILE A 47 -8.86 -2.12 13.24
N ASP A 48 -8.45 -3.09 12.42
CA ASP A 48 -7.05 -3.38 12.19
C ASP A 48 -6.36 -2.19 11.49
N TYR A 49 -5.39 -1.59 12.18
CA TYR A 49 -4.68 -0.41 11.69
C TYR A 49 -3.81 -0.72 10.46
N GLU A 50 -3.27 -1.93 10.36
CA GLU A 50 -2.49 -2.37 9.18
C GLU A 50 -3.38 -2.54 7.95
N GLY A 51 -4.59 -3.05 8.12
CA GLY A 51 -5.51 -3.29 7.02
C GLY A 51 -5.18 -4.52 6.17
N PRO A 52 -5.74 -4.59 4.94
CA PRO A 52 -5.59 -5.76 4.08
C PRO A 52 -4.15 -5.97 3.60
N SER A 53 -3.65 -7.21 3.62
CA SER A 53 -2.27 -7.58 3.24
C SER A 53 -1.84 -7.09 1.85
N GLY A 54 -2.73 -7.17 0.87
CA GLY A 54 -2.48 -6.73 -0.51
C GLY A 54 -2.73 -5.24 -0.78
N LEU A 55 -2.96 -4.44 0.26
CA LEU A 55 -3.13 -2.99 0.16
C LEU A 55 -1.84 -2.32 -0.34
N THR A 56 -1.96 -1.34 -1.24
CA THR A 56 -0.85 -0.43 -1.52
C THR A 56 -0.92 0.77 -0.59
N PHE A 57 0.02 0.85 0.33
CA PHE A 57 0.06 1.94 1.31
C PHE A 57 1.49 2.30 1.69
N VAL A 58 1.88 3.54 1.44
CA VAL A 58 3.20 4.09 1.80
C VAL A 58 3.06 5.57 2.12
N TYR A 59 3.70 6.03 3.18
CA TYR A 59 3.98 7.45 3.41
C TYR A 59 5.28 7.85 2.73
N ASN A 60 5.29 9.00 2.08
CA ASN A 60 6.45 9.48 1.33
C ASN A 60 6.53 11.01 1.29
N THR A 61 7.69 11.55 0.97
CA THR A 61 7.85 12.95 0.56
C THR A 61 7.45 13.07 -0.90
N VAL A 62 6.48 13.93 -1.19
CA VAL A 62 5.83 14.02 -2.50
C VAL A 62 5.79 15.45 -3.01
N LEU A 63 6.00 15.59 -4.32
CA LEU A 63 5.58 16.74 -5.12
C LEU A 63 4.55 16.22 -6.12
N GLN A 64 3.28 16.54 -5.92
CA GLN A 64 2.16 16.01 -6.70
C GLN A 64 1.42 17.15 -7.40
N TYR A 65 0.92 16.86 -8.58
CA TYR A 65 -0.05 17.71 -9.28
C TYR A 65 -1.27 16.89 -9.69
N THR A 66 -2.46 17.36 -9.27
CA THR A 66 -3.76 16.78 -9.61
C THR A 66 -4.52 17.74 -10.53
N TYR A 67 -4.99 17.22 -11.65
CA TYR A 67 -5.80 17.94 -12.63
C TYR A 67 -7.20 17.33 -12.75
N ASN A 68 -8.22 18.15 -12.44
CA ASN A 68 -9.61 17.76 -12.65
C ASN A 68 -10.00 18.10 -14.10
N ILE A 69 -10.05 17.08 -14.96
CA ILE A 69 -10.40 17.23 -16.39
C ILE A 69 -11.85 17.71 -16.53
N ASN A 70 -12.72 17.12 -15.72
CA ASN A 70 -14.13 17.52 -15.59
C ASN A 70 -14.71 16.95 -14.28
N LYS A 71 -16.05 17.03 -14.07
CA LYS A 71 -16.72 16.54 -12.86
C LYS A 71 -16.58 15.01 -12.64
N LYS A 72 -16.23 14.25 -13.68
CA LYS A 72 -16.13 12.78 -13.62
C LYS A 72 -14.68 12.27 -13.75
N TRP A 73 -13.80 13.02 -14.38
CA TRP A 73 -12.44 12.58 -14.68
C TRP A 73 -11.41 13.45 -13.97
N SER A 74 -10.47 12.82 -13.32
CA SER A 74 -9.27 13.45 -12.78
C SER A 74 -8.04 12.63 -13.10
N ALA A 75 -6.90 13.30 -13.22
CA ALA A 75 -5.60 12.68 -13.43
C ALA A 75 -4.59 13.32 -12.49
N ALA A 76 -3.57 12.58 -12.09
CA ALA A 76 -2.46 13.14 -11.32
C ALA A 76 -1.14 12.45 -11.65
N ILE A 77 -0.07 13.18 -11.38
CA ILE A 77 1.32 12.73 -11.42
C ILE A 77 2.04 13.23 -10.18
N ALA A 78 2.99 12.45 -9.68
CA ALA A 78 3.88 12.92 -8.62
C ALA A 78 5.34 12.54 -8.90
N ALA A 79 6.24 13.28 -8.26
CA ALA A 79 7.63 12.89 -8.02
C ALA A 79 7.76 12.61 -6.52
N GLU A 80 8.16 11.41 -6.18
CA GLU A 80 8.26 10.91 -4.81
C GLU A 80 9.69 10.56 -4.45
N MET A 81 10.04 10.69 -3.17
CA MET A 81 11.36 10.28 -2.69
C MET A 81 11.53 8.78 -2.95
N PRO A 82 12.58 8.35 -3.67
CA PRO A 82 12.76 6.95 -4.03
C PRO A 82 13.09 6.12 -2.78
N MET A 83 12.34 5.03 -2.57
CA MET A 83 12.52 4.11 -1.46
C MET A 83 12.80 2.71 -1.99
N LEU A 84 14.02 2.22 -1.85
CA LEU A 84 14.42 0.89 -2.27
C LEU A 84 14.58 -0.02 -1.04
N SER A 85 13.82 -1.12 -1.03
CA SER A 85 13.99 -2.21 -0.06
C SER A 85 14.50 -3.44 -0.79
N ALA A 86 15.80 -3.77 -0.62
CA ALA A 86 16.46 -4.81 -1.40
C ALA A 86 17.34 -5.70 -0.50
N THR A 87 17.52 -6.96 -0.91
CA THR A 87 18.42 -7.89 -0.26
C THR A 87 19.70 -8.00 -1.06
N TYR A 88 20.78 -7.40 -0.52
CA TYR A 88 22.12 -7.41 -1.08
C TYR A 88 22.89 -8.63 -0.63
N LYS A 89 23.93 -9.02 -1.40
CA LYS A 89 24.84 -10.12 -1.09
C LYS A 89 26.29 -9.62 -1.03
N ASN A 90 26.79 -9.39 0.18
CA ASN A 90 28.20 -9.06 0.36
C ASN A 90 29.11 -10.25 -0.03
N PRO A 91 30.26 -10.07 -0.77
CA PRO A 91 30.81 -8.79 -1.20
C PRO A 91 30.38 -8.33 -2.60
N TYR A 92 29.33 -8.87 -3.18
CA TYR A 92 29.03 -8.73 -4.62
C TYR A 92 28.13 -7.53 -4.95
N THR A 93 27.19 -7.19 -4.07
CA THR A 93 26.25 -6.09 -4.28
C THR A 93 26.06 -5.28 -3.01
N GLN A 94 25.90 -3.96 -3.15
CA GLN A 94 25.74 -3.03 -2.04
C GLN A 94 24.66 -1.99 -2.33
N ASP A 95 24.13 -1.40 -1.25
CA ASP A 95 23.22 -0.27 -1.32
C ASP A 95 23.93 1.00 -1.80
N VAL A 96 23.18 1.84 -2.48
CA VAL A 96 23.62 3.19 -2.90
C VAL A 96 22.45 4.15 -2.83
N TYR A 97 22.75 5.44 -2.69
CA TYR A 97 21.73 6.48 -2.71
C TYR A 97 20.92 6.44 -4.01
N GLN A 98 19.61 6.34 -3.86
CA GLN A 98 18.66 6.47 -4.96
C GLN A 98 18.56 7.95 -5.37
N ARG A 99 18.76 8.28 -6.65
CA ARG A 99 18.84 9.67 -7.15
C ARG A 99 17.66 10.06 -8.03
N VAL A 100 16.96 9.10 -8.60
CA VAL A 100 15.84 9.32 -9.50
C VAL A 100 14.55 9.12 -8.70
N PRO A 101 13.65 10.11 -8.66
CA PRO A 101 12.39 9.97 -7.95
C PRO A 101 11.53 8.83 -8.51
N ASP A 102 10.73 8.22 -7.67
CA ASP A 102 9.64 7.35 -8.10
C ASP A 102 8.52 8.21 -8.69
N ILE A 103 7.95 7.78 -9.82
CA ILE A 103 6.94 8.53 -10.57
C ILE A 103 5.62 7.75 -10.61
N PRO A 104 4.75 7.90 -9.64
CA PRO A 104 3.38 7.42 -9.73
C PRO A 104 2.50 8.37 -10.55
N VAL A 105 1.53 7.76 -11.25
CA VAL A 105 0.49 8.46 -12.03
C VAL A 105 -0.84 7.79 -11.82
N TYR A 106 -1.95 8.53 -11.98
CA TYR A 106 -3.27 7.90 -12.07
C TYR A 106 -4.19 8.62 -13.04
N LEU A 107 -5.20 7.88 -13.51
CA LEU A 107 -6.42 8.37 -14.14
C LEU A 107 -7.62 7.79 -13.36
N GLN A 108 -8.54 8.65 -12.94
CA GLN A 108 -9.73 8.25 -12.18
C GLN A 108 -11.01 8.67 -12.90
N TYR A 109 -11.95 7.74 -12.98
CA TYR A 109 -13.33 8.00 -13.37
C TYR A 109 -14.24 7.88 -12.16
N SER A 110 -15.10 8.89 -11.94
CA SER A 110 -16.03 8.97 -10.82
C SER A 110 -17.46 9.10 -11.32
N TRP A 111 -18.38 8.42 -10.63
CA TRP A 111 -19.82 8.49 -10.89
C TRP A 111 -20.58 8.57 -9.56
N ASN A 112 -21.92 8.64 -9.59
CA ASN A 112 -22.75 8.84 -8.40
C ASN A 112 -22.30 10.05 -7.57
N ASN A 113 -22.07 11.19 -8.23
CA ASN A 113 -21.57 12.42 -7.61
C ASN A 113 -20.26 12.24 -6.81
N GLY A 114 -19.37 11.35 -7.28
CA GLY A 114 -18.09 11.06 -6.64
C GLY A 114 -18.13 9.96 -5.55
N ALA A 115 -19.30 9.46 -5.20
CA ALA A 115 -19.44 8.39 -4.21
C ALA A 115 -18.92 7.02 -4.69
N SER A 116 -18.74 6.88 -6.02
CA SER A 116 -18.17 5.71 -6.65
C SER A 116 -17.08 6.12 -7.63
N TRP A 117 -15.99 5.35 -7.71
CA TRP A 117 -14.90 5.62 -8.65
C TRP A 117 -14.15 4.34 -9.02
N LEU A 118 -13.48 4.43 -10.16
CA LEU A 118 -12.44 3.50 -10.61
C LEU A 118 -11.19 4.31 -10.90
N ARG A 119 -10.07 3.93 -10.30
CA ARG A 119 -8.76 4.53 -10.50
C ARG A 119 -7.79 3.52 -11.09
N ALA A 120 -7.24 3.85 -12.26
CA ALA A 120 -6.11 3.16 -12.85
C ALA A 120 -4.82 3.93 -12.52
N SER A 121 -3.84 3.26 -11.95
CA SER A 121 -2.57 3.88 -11.54
C SER A 121 -1.39 3.13 -12.14
N GLY A 122 -0.32 3.87 -12.44
CA GLY A 122 1.00 3.37 -12.82
C GLY A 122 2.05 3.87 -11.85
N LEU A 123 3.12 3.10 -11.67
CA LEU A 123 4.31 3.48 -10.90
C LEU A 123 5.55 3.14 -11.72
N PHE A 124 6.46 4.11 -11.86
CA PHE A 124 7.72 3.95 -12.57
C PHE A 124 8.86 4.28 -11.63
N ARG A 125 9.85 3.38 -11.56
CA ARG A 125 10.96 3.46 -10.60
C ARG A 125 12.29 3.21 -11.30
N THR A 126 13.36 3.86 -10.81
CA THR A 126 14.73 3.53 -11.14
C THR A 126 15.41 2.99 -9.89
N LEU A 127 15.72 1.70 -9.90
CA LEU A 127 16.29 0.98 -8.75
C LEU A 127 17.79 0.87 -8.95
N THR A 128 18.58 1.64 -8.20
CA THR A 128 20.04 1.72 -8.35
C THR A 128 20.74 0.90 -7.28
N TYR A 129 21.76 0.12 -7.67
CA TYR A 129 22.61 -0.63 -6.77
C TYR A 129 24.07 -0.61 -7.23
N ARG A 130 24.99 -0.92 -6.33
CA ARG A 130 26.40 -1.09 -6.64
C ARG A 130 26.69 -2.54 -6.98
N ASP A 131 27.23 -2.77 -8.18
CA ASP A 131 27.82 -4.03 -8.62
C ASP A 131 29.32 -3.98 -8.28
N GLU A 132 29.73 -4.73 -7.25
CA GLU A 132 31.11 -4.74 -6.78
C GLU A 132 32.00 -5.65 -7.63
N VAL A 133 31.44 -6.55 -8.42
CA VAL A 133 32.21 -7.36 -9.37
C VAL A 133 32.69 -6.49 -10.54
N LEU A 134 31.82 -5.63 -11.05
CA LEU A 134 32.12 -4.72 -12.16
C LEU A 134 32.54 -3.31 -11.69
N GLN A 135 32.59 -3.07 -10.39
CA GLN A 135 32.98 -1.79 -9.76
C GLN A 135 32.18 -0.59 -10.31
N LYS A 136 30.87 -0.77 -10.57
CA LYS A 136 30.01 0.27 -11.11
C LYS A 136 28.59 0.24 -10.54
N ASN A 137 27.89 1.37 -10.57
CA ASN A 137 26.48 1.41 -10.27
C ASN A 137 25.66 0.89 -11.46
N ARG A 138 24.64 0.12 -11.17
CA ARG A 138 23.67 -0.41 -12.14
C ARG A 138 22.26 0.06 -11.79
N ASN A 139 21.43 0.20 -12.80
CA ASN A 139 20.05 0.60 -12.68
C ASN A 139 19.15 -0.50 -13.24
N GLU A 140 18.08 -0.80 -12.48
CA GLU A 140 16.99 -1.65 -12.94
C GLU A 140 15.71 -0.83 -13.01
N PHE A 141 14.87 -1.08 -14.02
CA PHE A 141 13.60 -0.39 -14.19
C PHE A 141 12.50 -1.12 -13.42
N GLY A 142 12.05 -0.55 -12.28
CA GLY A 142 10.88 -1.01 -11.54
C GLY A 142 9.58 -0.43 -12.11
N TRP A 143 8.50 -1.20 -12.08
CA TRP A 143 7.19 -0.74 -12.53
C TRP A 143 6.05 -1.45 -11.82
N GLY A 144 4.93 -0.77 -11.67
CA GLY A 144 3.69 -1.32 -11.15
C GLY A 144 2.47 -0.76 -11.85
N VAL A 145 1.42 -1.56 -11.94
CA VAL A 145 0.08 -1.14 -12.39
C VAL A 145 -0.94 -1.52 -11.33
N LYS A 146 -1.93 -0.67 -11.15
CA LYS A 146 -2.98 -0.86 -10.14
C LYS A 146 -4.34 -0.41 -10.64
N LEU A 147 -5.36 -1.16 -10.28
CA LEU A 147 -6.76 -0.74 -10.32
C LEU A 147 -7.30 -0.70 -8.90
N SER A 148 -7.98 0.38 -8.52
CA SER A 148 -8.58 0.55 -7.20
C SER A 148 -9.87 1.37 -7.29
N GLY A 149 -10.67 1.28 -6.25
CA GLY A 149 -11.86 2.12 -6.15
C GLY A 149 -12.87 1.62 -5.13
N ALA A 150 -14.00 2.32 -5.13
CA ALA A 150 -15.19 1.89 -4.41
C ALA A 150 -16.44 2.16 -5.24
N ALA A 151 -17.46 1.33 -5.07
CA ALA A 151 -18.71 1.44 -5.80
C ALA A 151 -19.92 1.19 -4.90
N ASN A 152 -20.86 2.10 -4.91
CA ASN A 152 -22.19 1.87 -4.34
C ASN A 152 -22.97 0.97 -5.29
N ILE A 153 -23.17 -0.29 -4.91
CA ILE A 153 -23.92 -1.31 -5.66
C ILE A 153 -25.43 -1.04 -5.48
N THR A 154 -25.82 -0.76 -4.24
CA THR A 154 -27.16 -0.32 -3.86
C THR A 154 -27.03 0.85 -2.87
N PRO A 155 -28.13 1.53 -2.49
CA PRO A 155 -28.07 2.56 -1.45
C PRO A 155 -27.44 2.09 -0.12
N ASN A 156 -27.55 0.79 0.20
CA ASN A 156 -27.06 0.21 1.46
C ASN A 156 -25.81 -0.66 1.30
N LEU A 157 -25.41 -0.99 0.06
CA LEU A 157 -24.26 -1.89 -0.20
C LEU A 157 -23.18 -1.18 -0.98
N LYS A 158 -21.98 -1.09 -0.40
CA LYS A 158 -20.78 -0.53 -1.01
C LYS A 158 -19.70 -1.60 -1.14
N ALA A 159 -19.07 -1.66 -2.31
CA ALA A 159 -17.89 -2.48 -2.55
C ALA A 159 -16.62 -1.63 -2.54
N PHE A 160 -15.53 -2.22 -2.05
CA PHE A 160 -14.16 -1.68 -2.08
C PHE A 160 -13.28 -2.69 -2.79
N TYR A 161 -12.37 -2.23 -3.62
CA TYR A 161 -11.52 -3.13 -4.39
C TYR A 161 -10.18 -2.51 -4.75
N GLN A 162 -9.17 -3.35 -4.79
CA GLN A 162 -7.85 -3.04 -5.33
C GLN A 162 -7.20 -4.30 -5.88
N GLY A 163 -6.46 -4.14 -6.97
CA GLY A 163 -5.50 -5.11 -7.47
C GLY A 163 -4.26 -4.40 -7.98
N VAL A 164 -3.08 -4.84 -7.56
CA VAL A 164 -1.77 -4.33 -7.98
C VAL A 164 -0.91 -5.49 -8.51
N TYR A 165 -0.13 -5.22 -9.55
CA TYR A 165 0.88 -6.12 -10.08
C TYR A 165 2.10 -5.32 -10.55
N GLY A 166 3.30 -5.88 -10.35
CA GLY A 166 4.52 -5.21 -10.80
C GLY A 166 5.81 -5.99 -10.55
N GLN A 167 6.92 -5.31 -10.81
CA GLN A 167 8.28 -5.80 -10.56
C GLN A 167 9.10 -4.70 -9.88
N GLY A 168 9.73 -5.03 -8.75
CA GLY A 168 10.46 -4.05 -7.95
C GLY A 168 9.54 -3.04 -7.25
N VAL A 169 8.37 -3.48 -6.78
CA VAL A 169 7.34 -2.65 -6.14
C VAL A 169 6.82 -3.23 -4.83
N THR A 170 7.50 -4.23 -4.28
CA THR A 170 7.10 -4.90 -3.03
C THR A 170 7.02 -3.94 -1.87
N ASN A 171 7.89 -2.92 -1.83
CA ASN A 171 7.89 -1.90 -0.78
C ASN A 171 6.65 -0.98 -0.79
N TYR A 172 5.81 -1.05 -1.83
CA TYR A 172 4.53 -0.36 -1.92
C TYR A 172 3.33 -1.22 -1.52
N ILE A 173 3.53 -2.54 -1.27
CA ILE A 173 2.48 -3.49 -0.87
C ILE A 173 2.65 -3.79 0.61
N GLN A 174 1.59 -3.58 1.39
CA GLN A 174 1.59 -3.51 2.85
C GLN A 174 2.39 -4.62 3.54
N ASP A 175 2.02 -5.89 3.37
CA ASP A 175 2.68 -7.01 4.04
C ASP A 175 4.11 -7.29 3.53
N MET A 176 4.50 -6.71 2.39
CA MET A 176 5.84 -6.87 1.81
C MET A 176 6.76 -5.67 2.08
N THR A 177 6.24 -4.58 2.64
CA THR A 177 7.01 -3.37 2.96
C THR A 177 8.17 -3.70 3.90
N GLY A 178 9.37 -3.26 3.55
CA GLY A 178 10.57 -3.45 4.38
C GLY A 178 11.18 -4.86 4.36
N LEU A 179 10.61 -5.83 3.63
CA LEU A 179 11.14 -7.19 3.59
C LEU A 179 12.34 -7.40 2.66
N GLY A 180 12.88 -6.33 2.06
CA GLY A 180 14.05 -6.43 1.18
C GLY A 180 13.78 -7.07 -0.17
N MET A 181 12.54 -7.01 -0.66
CA MET A 181 12.12 -7.78 -1.84
C MET A 181 11.85 -6.94 -3.10
N ASP A 182 12.15 -5.63 -3.14
CA ASP A 182 12.10 -4.91 -4.41
C ASP A 182 13.08 -5.51 -5.42
N MET A 183 14.30 -5.78 -4.94
CA MET A 183 15.34 -6.52 -5.66
C MET A 183 16.07 -7.47 -4.73
N VAL A 184 16.52 -8.58 -5.30
CA VAL A 184 17.32 -9.59 -4.60
C VAL A 184 18.53 -9.99 -5.44
N ASN A 185 19.66 -10.33 -4.79
CA ASN A 185 20.84 -10.78 -5.50
C ASN A 185 20.62 -12.17 -6.10
N CYS A 186 21.01 -12.37 -7.36
CA CYS A 186 20.89 -13.62 -8.08
C CYS A 186 22.07 -14.55 -7.71
N ALA A 187 21.80 -15.73 -7.15
CA ALA A 187 22.83 -16.66 -6.72
C ALA A 187 23.71 -17.20 -7.87
N SER A 188 23.13 -17.30 -9.08
CA SER A 188 23.80 -17.79 -10.29
C SER A 188 24.65 -16.73 -11.01
N ASN A 189 24.50 -15.44 -10.64
CA ASN A 189 25.20 -14.33 -11.26
C ASN A 189 25.60 -13.30 -10.19
N ASN A 190 26.76 -13.49 -9.59
CA ASN A 190 27.30 -12.57 -8.61
C ASN A 190 27.40 -11.16 -9.18
N GLY A 191 27.01 -10.15 -8.39
CA GLY A 191 26.98 -8.74 -8.82
C GLY A 191 25.74 -8.35 -9.60
N HIS A 192 24.82 -9.28 -9.89
CA HIS A 192 23.54 -8.97 -10.52
C HIS A 192 22.37 -9.07 -9.53
N MET A 193 21.52 -8.05 -9.50
CA MET A 193 20.27 -8.05 -8.75
C MET A 193 19.07 -8.18 -9.69
N SER A 194 18.11 -8.99 -9.29
CA SER A 194 16.86 -9.22 -10.03
C SER A 194 15.68 -8.64 -9.28
N ARG A 195 14.80 -7.99 -10.03
CA ARG A 195 13.54 -7.44 -9.49
C ARG A 195 12.57 -8.57 -9.17
N VAL A 196 11.95 -8.50 -8.00
CA VAL A 196 10.92 -9.46 -7.60
C VAL A 196 9.60 -9.10 -8.25
N LYS A 197 8.94 -10.08 -8.88
CA LYS A 197 7.56 -9.97 -9.35
C LYS A 197 6.64 -10.12 -8.16
N SER A 198 5.64 -9.25 -8.06
CA SER A 198 4.67 -9.30 -6.97
C SER A 198 3.30 -8.83 -7.41
N TRP A 199 2.29 -9.28 -6.67
CA TRP A 199 0.93 -8.76 -6.77
C TRP A 199 0.27 -8.73 -5.40
N GLY A 200 -0.72 -7.87 -5.25
CA GLY A 200 -1.59 -7.79 -4.10
C GLY A 200 -3.01 -7.44 -4.55
N ALA A 201 -4.01 -7.97 -3.87
CA ALA A 201 -5.39 -7.64 -4.16
C ALA A 201 -6.25 -7.74 -2.90
N TYR A 202 -7.32 -6.95 -2.86
CA TYR A 202 -8.41 -7.13 -1.91
C TYR A 202 -9.76 -6.82 -2.54
N GLY A 203 -10.79 -7.43 -1.96
CA GLY A 203 -12.18 -7.13 -2.19
C GLY A 203 -12.93 -7.09 -0.87
N GLY A 204 -13.68 -6.01 -0.64
CA GLY A 204 -14.46 -5.81 0.58
C GLY A 204 -15.88 -5.36 0.25
N LEU A 205 -16.83 -5.75 1.09
CA LEU A 205 -18.22 -5.33 1.03
C LEU A 205 -18.61 -4.69 2.37
N GLN A 206 -19.29 -3.55 2.32
CA GLN A 206 -19.89 -2.90 3.47
C GLN A 206 -21.41 -2.84 3.26
N TYR A 207 -22.15 -3.29 4.25
CA TYR A 207 -23.62 -3.19 4.27
C TYR A 207 -24.08 -2.30 5.41
N ASN A 208 -24.82 -1.27 5.10
CA ASN A 208 -25.40 -0.32 6.06
C ASN A 208 -26.82 -0.78 6.44
N PHE A 209 -27.01 -1.24 7.67
CA PHE A 209 -28.33 -1.62 8.22
C PHE A 209 -29.17 -0.37 8.53
N SER A 210 -28.49 0.67 8.98
CA SER A 210 -29.06 1.97 9.32
C SER A 210 -28.02 3.08 9.10
N PRO A 211 -28.37 4.37 9.24
CA PRO A 211 -27.39 5.45 9.24
C PRO A 211 -26.30 5.35 10.32
N THR A 212 -26.55 4.57 11.36
CA THR A 212 -25.65 4.45 12.52
C THR A 212 -25.00 3.09 12.67
N THR A 213 -25.38 2.08 11.86
CA THR A 213 -24.91 0.70 12.04
C THR A 213 -24.56 0.09 10.69
N PHE A 214 -23.34 -0.42 10.58
CA PHE A 214 -22.89 -1.12 9.38
C PHE A 214 -21.98 -2.30 9.74
N MET A 215 -21.90 -3.25 8.82
CA MET A 215 -20.91 -4.34 8.84
C MET A 215 -20.04 -4.29 7.59
N SER A 216 -18.83 -4.81 7.68
CA SER A 216 -18.03 -5.10 6.50
C SER A 216 -17.35 -6.45 6.58
N CYS A 217 -17.03 -7.00 5.41
CA CYS A 217 -16.23 -8.20 5.26
C CYS A 217 -15.25 -7.98 4.11
N THR A 218 -13.97 -8.28 4.34
CA THR A 218 -12.91 -8.08 3.35
C THR A 218 -12.00 -9.29 3.32
N TYR A 219 -11.71 -9.76 2.10
CA TYR A 219 -10.66 -10.73 1.84
C TYR A 219 -9.53 -10.07 1.07
N SER A 220 -8.30 -10.40 1.44
CA SER A 220 -7.10 -9.93 0.78
C SER A 220 -6.07 -11.04 0.62
N GLN A 221 -5.26 -10.93 -0.42
CA GLN A 221 -4.09 -11.77 -0.65
C GLN A 221 -3.03 -10.98 -1.39
N ASP A 222 -1.78 -11.27 -1.08
CA ASP A 222 -0.61 -10.80 -1.81
C ASP A 222 0.37 -11.94 -2.05
N ARG A 223 1.31 -11.76 -3.00
CA ARG A 223 2.32 -12.76 -3.30
C ARG A 223 3.56 -12.15 -3.94
N ALA A 224 4.73 -12.64 -3.51
CA ALA A 224 6.02 -12.41 -4.14
C ALA A 224 6.50 -13.67 -4.88
N TYR A 225 7.11 -13.46 -6.06
CA TYR A 225 7.73 -14.52 -6.87
C TYR A 225 9.23 -14.29 -6.90
N MET A 226 9.95 -15.04 -6.11
CA MET A 226 11.43 -14.96 -6.08
C MET A 226 11.99 -15.39 -7.44
N PRO A 227 12.98 -14.67 -7.97
CA PRO A 227 13.73 -15.11 -9.15
C PRO A 227 14.40 -16.47 -8.94
N ASP A 228 14.60 -17.19 -10.05
CA ASP A 228 15.28 -18.48 -10.01
C ASP A 228 16.70 -18.37 -9.44
N GLY A 229 17.15 -19.40 -8.72
CA GLY A 229 18.48 -19.49 -8.13
C GLY A 229 18.65 -18.71 -6.82
N ILE A 230 17.56 -18.26 -6.20
CA ILE A 230 17.61 -17.68 -4.85
C ILE A 230 17.18 -18.74 -3.85
N ASP A 231 18.12 -19.14 -3.00
CA ASP A 231 17.87 -20.06 -1.89
C ASP A 231 17.47 -19.26 -0.66
N ASN A 232 16.16 -19.07 -0.49
CA ASN A 232 15.57 -18.46 0.70
C ASN A 232 14.28 -19.21 1.09
N PRO A 233 14.40 -20.45 1.61
CA PRO A 233 13.25 -21.28 1.90
C PRO A 233 12.31 -20.67 2.94
N THR A 234 12.84 -19.97 3.95
CA THR A 234 12.05 -19.30 5.00
C THR A 234 11.52 -17.93 4.57
N GLY A 235 11.88 -17.48 3.35
CA GLY A 235 11.44 -16.19 2.82
C GLY A 235 9.95 -16.15 2.54
N TYR A 236 9.40 -14.95 2.65
CA TYR A 236 7.99 -14.66 2.39
C TYR A 236 7.57 -15.07 0.97
N LYS A 237 6.47 -15.80 0.85
CA LYS A 237 5.89 -16.21 -0.42
C LYS A 237 4.55 -15.54 -0.68
N TYR A 238 3.59 -15.66 0.27
CA TYR A 238 2.31 -14.97 0.21
C TYR A 238 1.65 -14.89 1.58
N ALA A 239 0.75 -13.92 1.75
CA ALA A 239 -0.18 -13.87 2.86
C ALA A 239 -1.63 -13.86 2.38
N GLN A 240 -2.52 -14.28 3.25
CA GLN A 240 -3.97 -14.23 3.12
C GLN A 240 -4.55 -13.56 4.35
N TYR A 241 -5.56 -12.74 4.14
CA TYR A 241 -6.20 -11.95 5.18
C TYR A 241 -7.71 -11.98 4.98
N LEU A 242 -8.44 -12.26 6.04
CA LEU A 242 -9.89 -12.17 6.08
C LEU A 242 -10.30 -11.41 7.33
N VAL A 243 -11.10 -10.38 7.15
CA VAL A 243 -11.65 -9.60 8.26
C VAL A 243 -13.16 -9.45 8.11
N ALA A 244 -13.87 -9.58 9.22
CA ALA A 244 -15.29 -9.27 9.31
C ALA A 244 -15.54 -8.43 10.57
N ASN A 245 -16.27 -7.34 10.42
CA ASN A 245 -16.49 -6.38 11.49
C ASN A 245 -17.89 -5.80 11.49
N MET A 246 -18.24 -5.20 12.62
CA MET A 246 -19.49 -4.45 12.80
C MET A 246 -19.22 -3.18 13.60
N PHE A 247 -19.81 -2.07 13.17
CA PHE A 247 -19.63 -0.75 13.77
C PHE A 247 -20.98 -0.14 14.14
N TRP A 248 -20.98 0.61 15.26
CA TRP A 248 -22.12 1.36 15.76
C TRP A 248 -21.70 2.79 16.09
N ASN A 249 -22.36 3.78 15.50
CA ASN A 249 -22.25 5.17 15.91
C ASN A 249 -23.30 5.45 16.99
N LEU A 250 -22.91 5.32 18.24
CA LEU A 250 -23.82 5.46 19.41
C LEU A 250 -24.37 6.88 19.51
N VAL A 251 -23.52 7.86 19.30
CA VAL A 251 -23.81 9.29 19.19
C VAL A 251 -22.90 9.88 18.11
N PRO A 252 -23.12 11.11 17.63
CA PRO A 252 -22.37 11.68 16.51
C PRO A 252 -20.85 11.59 16.62
N ASN A 253 -20.30 11.62 17.84
CA ASN A 253 -18.86 11.65 18.09
C ASN A 253 -18.30 10.34 18.63
N VAL A 254 -19.12 9.30 18.85
CA VAL A 254 -18.66 8.03 19.44
C VAL A 254 -19.01 6.87 18.53
N GLN A 255 -17.98 6.19 18.05
CA GLN A 255 -18.11 4.94 17.31
C GLN A 255 -17.58 3.77 18.13
N MET A 256 -18.33 2.68 18.16
CA MET A 256 -17.87 1.39 18.68
C MET A 256 -17.73 0.40 17.55
N GLY A 257 -16.84 -0.57 17.71
CA GLY A 257 -16.66 -1.64 16.75
C GLY A 257 -16.20 -2.93 17.38
N VAL A 258 -16.55 -4.04 16.73
CA VAL A 258 -16.02 -5.38 16.97
C VAL A 258 -15.54 -5.96 15.65
N GLU A 259 -14.41 -6.64 15.69
CA GLU A 259 -13.79 -7.20 14.48
C GLU A 259 -13.16 -8.56 14.79
N TYR A 260 -13.41 -9.52 13.90
CA TYR A 260 -12.68 -10.77 13.82
C TYR A 260 -11.78 -10.76 12.60
N LEU A 261 -10.52 -11.11 12.82
CA LEU A 261 -9.49 -11.18 11.80
C LEU A 261 -8.88 -12.59 11.78
N TRP A 262 -8.76 -13.16 10.60
CA TRP A 262 -7.97 -14.34 10.31
C TRP A 262 -6.86 -13.96 9.33
N GLY A 263 -5.63 -14.36 9.65
CA GLY A 263 -4.46 -14.18 8.80
C GLY A 263 -3.68 -15.47 8.61
N ARG A 264 -3.10 -15.66 7.44
CA ARG A 264 -2.21 -16.77 7.13
C ARG A 264 -1.01 -16.28 6.32
N ARG A 265 0.20 -16.64 6.76
CA ARG A 265 1.45 -16.46 6.00
C ARG A 265 1.99 -17.80 5.55
N VAL A 266 2.52 -17.87 4.32
CA VAL A 266 3.17 -19.06 3.75
C VAL A 266 4.55 -18.64 3.21
N ASN A 267 5.59 -19.42 3.53
CA ASN A 267 6.95 -19.22 3.06
C ASN A 267 7.26 -20.09 1.81
N HIS A 268 8.45 -19.94 1.24
CA HIS A 268 8.87 -20.70 0.05
C HIS A 268 9.06 -22.19 0.31
N ASP A 269 9.47 -22.61 1.51
CA ASP A 269 9.55 -24.00 1.99
C ASP A 269 8.17 -24.65 2.20
N ARG A 270 7.08 -23.90 1.99
CA ARG A 270 5.68 -24.28 2.24
C ARG A 270 5.28 -24.31 3.72
N GLU A 271 6.19 -23.99 4.63
CA GLU A 271 5.76 -23.74 6.01
C GLU A 271 4.70 -22.63 6.05
N SER A 272 3.68 -22.85 6.85
CA SER A 272 2.60 -21.88 6.99
C SER A 272 2.16 -21.74 8.43
N ASN A 273 1.95 -20.49 8.82
CA ASN A 273 1.39 -20.12 10.11
C ASN A 273 0.10 -19.32 9.88
N HIS A 274 -0.84 -19.44 10.79
CA HIS A 274 -2.06 -18.67 10.80
C HIS A 274 -2.32 -18.10 12.19
N ALA A 275 -3.06 -17.00 12.23
CA ALA A 275 -3.47 -16.35 13.47
C ALA A 275 -4.94 -15.94 13.39
N ASN A 276 -5.57 -15.91 14.55
CA ASN A 276 -6.92 -15.38 14.72
C ASN A 276 -6.86 -14.27 15.76
N ARG A 277 -7.57 -13.18 15.52
CA ARG A 277 -7.65 -12.04 16.45
C ARG A 277 -9.08 -11.56 16.55
N LEU A 278 -9.57 -11.40 17.78
CA LEU A 278 -10.80 -10.67 18.07
C LEU A 278 -10.41 -9.35 18.70
N GLN A 279 -10.92 -8.25 18.20
CA GLN A 279 -10.62 -6.92 18.71
C GLN A 279 -11.86 -6.04 18.78
N THR A 280 -11.83 -5.07 19.68
CA THR A 280 -12.90 -4.10 19.89
C THR A 280 -12.31 -2.70 19.85
N MET A 281 -13.12 -1.74 19.47
CA MET A 281 -12.75 -0.33 19.39
C MET A 281 -13.84 0.54 20.02
N ILE A 282 -13.41 1.55 20.75
CA ILE A 282 -14.23 2.73 21.08
C ILE A 282 -13.42 3.93 20.60
N GLN A 283 -13.98 4.68 19.66
CA GLN A 283 -13.39 5.89 19.10
C GLN A 283 -14.23 7.11 19.45
N PHE A 284 -13.59 8.11 19.97
CA PHE A 284 -14.19 9.42 20.23
C PHE A 284 -13.56 10.47 19.31
N ASN A 285 -14.39 11.22 18.58
CA ASN A 285 -13.99 12.32 17.71
C ASN A 285 -14.42 13.64 18.33
N PHE A 286 -13.51 14.59 18.49
CA PHE A 286 -13.74 15.89 19.13
C PHE A 286 -13.26 17.04 18.25
#